data_c76d4664c07be0fe80dacb29af6db3cf
#
_entry.id   c76d4664c07be0fe80dacb29af6db3cf
#
_cell.length_a   1.000
_cell.length_b   1.000
_cell.length_c   1.000
_cell.angle_alpha   90.00
_cell.angle_beta   90.00
_cell.angle_gamma   90.00
#
_symmetry.space_group_name_H-M   'P 1'
#
loop_
_entity.id
_entity.type
_entity.pdbx_description
1 polymer ?
#
loop_
_entity_poly.entity_id
_entity_poly.type
_entity_poly.pdbx_seq_one_letter_code
_entity_poly.pdbx_strand_id
1 'polypeptide(L)'
;MISIKFIRDNIQLVKQSLSNRNSNIDLDKILELDNSRRTVIKSVEALKADRNYYSKEIAKEKQAGNNCDEQIKKMQKVSNTIKGYDLELKDINHKLNNELLFIPNIPHESVPKGKTENDNVKIREWGVKPNFSFPNRDHVFLSEKHGLIDFKRGAKISGSGYPLYINRGARLERALINYMMDHHSNNGFNEVFPPFLVNEASVLTTGQLPKFKEDMYYINKDDMYCISTAEVPVTNIHRDEVLNVESLPIQYAAYSACFRREAGSYGKDTKGLLRLHQFNKVELVKFCNPDNSYQNLESLLISAEKVLQDLNLHYRIIELCTGDLSFSAAKCLVCLRKQPKSRVPLTKPRQRSATQAPRGPTRGQPAIGKRNQCPKGSQRAIMRTTTRSWRSTAASLPRWPPTRWTRRKPSR
;
A
#
# COMPACT_ATOMS: atom_id res chain seq x y z
N MET A 1 3.42 -12.03 -2.19
CA MET A 1 4.79 -12.57 -1.96
C MET A 1 5.04 -13.70 -2.95
N ILE A 2 6.18 -13.69 -3.62
CA ILE A 2 6.58 -14.75 -4.55
C ILE A 2 7.01 -15.97 -3.75
N SER A 3 6.56 -17.18 -4.13
CA SER A 3 6.91 -18.38 -3.39
C SER A 3 8.38 -18.77 -3.62
N ILE A 4 9.03 -19.31 -2.59
CA ILE A 4 10.42 -19.79 -2.70
C ILE A 4 10.57 -20.91 -3.75
N LYS A 5 9.52 -21.73 -3.94
CA LYS A 5 9.50 -22.73 -5.01
C LYS A 5 9.62 -22.06 -6.39
N PHE A 6 8.80 -21.04 -6.65
CA PHE A 6 8.86 -20.30 -7.91
C PHE A 6 10.24 -19.66 -8.15
N ILE A 7 10.83 -19.06 -7.10
CA ILE A 7 12.17 -18.45 -7.19
C ILE A 7 13.21 -19.48 -7.61
N ARG A 8 13.18 -20.65 -6.99
CA ARG A 8 14.11 -21.75 -7.26
C ARG A 8 13.96 -22.29 -8.67
N ASP A 9 12.70 -22.47 -9.09
CA ASP A 9 12.40 -23.06 -10.41
C ASP A 9 12.65 -22.05 -11.56
N ASN A 10 12.69 -20.72 -11.27
CA ASN A 10 12.79 -19.64 -12.24
C ASN A 10 13.85 -18.59 -11.87
N ILE A 11 15.02 -19.03 -11.38
CA ILE A 11 16.04 -18.13 -10.81
C ILE A 11 16.49 -17.03 -11.78
N GLN A 12 16.68 -17.35 -13.05
CA GLN A 12 17.14 -16.39 -14.06
C GLN A 12 16.07 -15.31 -14.34
N LEU A 13 14.81 -15.69 -14.40
CA LEU A 13 13.69 -14.75 -14.54
C LEU A 13 13.62 -13.80 -13.35
N VAL A 14 13.78 -14.32 -12.12
CA VAL A 14 13.73 -13.50 -10.92
C VAL A 14 14.94 -12.56 -10.85
N LYS A 15 16.17 -13.02 -11.15
CA LYS A 15 17.37 -12.16 -11.23
C LYS A 15 17.19 -11.04 -12.27
N GLN A 16 16.68 -11.36 -13.45
CA GLN A 16 16.40 -10.35 -14.48
C GLN A 16 15.32 -9.36 -14.04
N SER A 17 14.26 -9.84 -13.39
CA SER A 17 13.19 -8.99 -12.84
C SER A 17 13.72 -8.00 -11.81
N LEU A 18 14.52 -8.46 -10.85
CA LEU A 18 15.14 -7.61 -9.83
C LEU A 18 16.03 -6.54 -10.47
N SER A 19 16.85 -6.90 -11.45
CA SER A 19 17.67 -5.95 -12.20
C SER A 19 16.82 -4.90 -12.92
N ASN A 20 15.76 -5.32 -13.64
CA ASN A 20 14.85 -4.42 -14.34
C ASN A 20 14.09 -3.47 -13.37
N ARG A 21 13.91 -3.87 -12.11
CA ARG A 21 13.24 -3.08 -11.06
C ARG A 21 14.20 -2.26 -10.20
N ASN A 22 15.49 -2.18 -10.56
CA ASN A 22 16.54 -1.51 -9.79
C ASN A 22 16.61 -2.02 -8.33
N SER A 23 16.41 -3.32 -8.12
CA SER A 23 16.40 -3.96 -6.80
C SER A 23 17.70 -4.73 -6.57
N ASN A 24 18.37 -4.48 -5.43
CA ASN A 24 19.65 -5.08 -5.06
C ASN A 24 19.48 -6.21 -4.03
N ILE A 25 18.43 -7.02 -4.15
CA ILE A 25 18.20 -8.15 -3.25
C ILE A 25 19.16 -9.28 -3.57
N ASP A 26 19.79 -9.81 -2.53
CA ASP A 26 20.68 -10.98 -2.61
C ASP A 26 19.84 -12.27 -2.65
N LEU A 27 19.62 -12.79 -3.86
CA LEU A 27 18.89 -14.05 -4.05
C LEU A 27 19.70 -15.26 -3.59
N ASP A 28 21.02 -15.20 -3.62
CA ASP A 28 21.85 -16.34 -3.28
C ASP A 28 21.72 -16.64 -1.78
N LYS A 29 21.70 -15.60 -0.93
CA LYS A 29 21.37 -15.72 0.51
C LYS A 29 20.00 -16.39 0.76
N ILE A 30 18.97 -16.04 -0.03
CA ILE A 30 17.62 -16.61 0.09
C ILE A 30 17.63 -18.10 -0.27
N LEU A 31 18.36 -18.46 -1.33
CA LEU A 31 18.49 -19.85 -1.76
C LEU A 31 19.31 -20.69 -0.77
N GLU A 32 20.31 -20.12 -0.11
CA GLU A 32 21.05 -20.78 0.98
C GLU A 32 20.14 -21.10 2.15
N LEU A 33 19.30 -20.14 2.56
CA LEU A 33 18.28 -20.37 3.60
C LEU A 33 17.29 -21.47 3.22
N ASP A 34 16.81 -21.49 1.95
CA ASP A 34 15.91 -22.56 1.48
C ASP A 34 16.63 -23.93 1.44
N ASN A 35 17.87 -23.97 1.03
CA ASN A 35 18.66 -25.21 1.04
C ASN A 35 18.86 -25.75 2.46
N SER A 36 19.26 -24.89 3.41
CA SER A 36 19.36 -25.23 4.83
C SER A 36 18.04 -25.76 5.38
N ARG A 37 16.93 -25.07 5.09
CA ARG A 37 15.59 -25.49 5.46
C ARG A 37 15.27 -26.91 4.97
N ARG A 38 15.53 -27.17 3.70
CA ARG A 38 15.26 -28.49 3.08
C ARG A 38 16.12 -29.59 3.67
N THR A 39 17.37 -29.29 4.00
CA THR A 39 18.27 -30.25 4.67
C THR A 39 17.74 -30.60 6.05
N VAL A 40 17.37 -29.60 6.85
CA VAL A 40 16.80 -29.84 8.20
C VAL A 40 15.47 -30.63 8.11
N ILE A 41 14.60 -30.31 7.17
CA ILE A 41 13.34 -31.05 6.94
C ILE A 41 13.64 -32.53 6.67
N LYS A 42 14.56 -32.86 5.75
CA LYS A 42 14.94 -34.26 5.46
C LYS A 42 15.47 -34.97 6.69
N SER A 43 16.31 -34.31 7.49
CA SER A 43 16.83 -34.89 8.73
C SER A 43 15.73 -35.16 9.75
N VAL A 44 14.78 -34.21 9.90
CA VAL A 44 13.64 -34.38 10.81
C VAL A 44 12.71 -35.52 10.35
N GLU A 45 12.43 -35.60 9.05
CA GLU A 45 11.59 -36.68 8.49
C GLU A 45 12.22 -38.06 8.70
N ALA A 46 13.52 -38.21 8.46
CA ALA A 46 14.25 -39.46 8.71
C ALA A 46 14.19 -39.85 10.18
N LEU A 47 14.52 -38.92 11.10
CA LEU A 47 14.46 -39.18 12.54
C LEU A 47 13.02 -39.49 13.04
N LYS A 48 12.00 -38.86 12.48
CA LYS A 48 10.60 -39.17 12.80
C LYS A 48 10.19 -40.56 12.30
N ALA A 49 10.67 -40.96 11.12
CA ALA A 49 10.44 -42.31 10.59
C ALA A 49 11.11 -43.37 11.48
N ASP A 50 12.40 -43.16 11.82
CA ASP A 50 13.15 -44.04 12.72
C ASP A 50 12.46 -44.17 14.10
N ARG A 51 12.09 -43.04 14.69
CA ARG A 51 11.38 -43.02 15.98
C ARG A 51 10.09 -43.79 15.92
N ASN A 52 9.30 -43.63 14.86
CA ASN A 52 8.05 -44.35 14.71
C ASN A 52 8.24 -45.88 14.54
N TYR A 53 9.28 -46.27 13.78
CA TYR A 53 9.66 -47.69 13.62
C TYR A 53 10.08 -48.29 14.95
N TYR A 54 11.07 -47.74 15.63
CA TYR A 54 11.57 -48.24 16.89
C TYR A 54 10.54 -48.17 18.02
N SER A 55 9.63 -47.22 18.03
CA SER A 55 8.54 -47.17 19.01
C SER A 55 7.59 -48.36 18.87
N LYS A 56 7.34 -48.83 17.63
CA LYS A 56 6.54 -50.03 17.40
C LYS A 56 7.26 -51.31 17.84
N GLU A 57 8.58 -51.40 17.57
CA GLU A 57 9.38 -52.53 17.98
C GLU A 57 9.50 -52.61 19.52
N ILE A 58 9.77 -51.50 20.20
CA ILE A 58 9.80 -51.40 21.66
C ILE A 58 8.44 -51.85 22.25
N ALA A 59 7.32 -51.49 21.62
CA ALA A 59 6.01 -51.91 22.10
C ALA A 59 5.83 -53.46 22.02
N LYS A 60 6.29 -54.10 20.92
CA LYS A 60 6.25 -55.55 20.74
C LYS A 60 7.15 -56.27 21.76
N GLU A 61 8.39 -55.80 21.90
CA GLU A 61 9.36 -56.36 22.85
C GLU A 61 8.86 -56.29 24.31
N LYS A 62 8.26 -55.17 24.70
CA LYS A 62 7.61 -55.03 26.01
C LYS A 62 6.45 -56.01 26.22
N GLN A 63 5.63 -56.24 25.19
CA GLN A 63 4.56 -57.23 25.24
C GLN A 63 5.11 -58.66 25.38
N ALA A 64 6.31 -58.93 24.85
CA ALA A 64 7.03 -60.16 24.99
C ALA A 64 7.77 -60.34 26.36
N GLY A 65 7.70 -59.31 27.22
CA GLY A 65 8.35 -59.33 28.54
C GLY A 65 9.83 -58.95 28.55
N ASN A 66 10.37 -58.45 27.43
CA ASN A 66 11.78 -58.08 27.30
C ASN A 66 12.09 -56.73 27.90
N ASN A 67 13.30 -56.54 28.43
CA ASN A 67 13.77 -55.25 28.91
C ASN A 67 14.15 -54.34 27.71
N CYS A 68 13.54 -53.14 27.65
CA CYS A 68 13.75 -52.17 26.57
C CYS A 68 14.31 -50.81 27.04
N ASP A 69 14.92 -50.73 28.22
CA ASP A 69 15.36 -49.48 28.84
C ASP A 69 16.39 -48.72 28.01
N GLU A 70 17.31 -49.41 27.38
CA GLU A 70 18.33 -48.79 26.49
C GLU A 70 17.70 -48.25 25.22
N GLN A 71 16.80 -48.98 24.59
CA GLN A 71 16.08 -48.54 23.42
C GLN A 71 15.20 -47.28 23.72
N ILE A 72 14.54 -47.28 24.87
CA ILE A 72 13.76 -46.14 25.34
C ILE A 72 14.65 -44.92 25.53
N LYS A 73 15.80 -45.05 26.20
CA LYS A 73 16.79 -43.96 26.36
C LYS A 73 17.30 -43.45 25.02
N LYS A 74 17.54 -44.35 24.04
CA LYS A 74 17.94 -43.97 22.68
C LYS A 74 16.82 -43.14 21.98
N MET A 75 15.57 -43.57 22.08
CA MET A 75 14.43 -42.87 21.50
C MET A 75 14.15 -41.53 22.19
N GLN A 76 14.44 -41.37 23.48
CA GLN A 76 14.41 -40.09 24.15
C GLN A 76 15.46 -39.12 23.58
N LYS A 77 16.69 -39.59 23.30
CA LYS A 77 17.71 -38.78 22.63
C LYS A 77 17.26 -38.35 21.24
N VAL A 78 16.74 -39.28 20.44
CA VAL A 78 16.17 -38.97 19.10
C VAL A 78 15.06 -37.94 19.20
N SER A 79 14.15 -38.06 20.16
CA SER A 79 13.08 -37.07 20.37
C SER A 79 13.60 -35.68 20.75
N ASN A 80 14.66 -35.60 21.55
CA ASN A 80 15.30 -34.32 21.88
C ASN A 80 16.02 -33.71 20.68
N THR A 81 16.66 -34.53 19.84
CA THR A 81 17.27 -34.06 18.57
C THR A 81 16.20 -33.51 17.63
N ILE A 82 15.06 -34.19 17.48
CA ILE A 82 13.93 -33.70 16.68
C ILE A 82 13.44 -32.34 17.21
N LYS A 83 13.29 -32.15 18.52
CA LYS A 83 12.90 -30.86 19.10
C LYS A 83 13.92 -29.75 18.77
N GLY A 84 15.23 -30.07 18.80
CA GLY A 84 16.28 -29.14 18.40
C GLY A 84 16.12 -28.68 16.94
N TYR A 85 15.94 -29.64 16.03
CA TYR A 85 15.71 -29.35 14.62
C TYR A 85 14.39 -28.62 14.36
N ASP A 86 13.31 -28.91 15.10
CA ASP A 86 12.04 -28.18 14.97
C ASP A 86 12.21 -26.70 15.38
N LEU A 87 13.05 -26.38 16.38
CA LEU A 87 13.39 -25.01 16.73
C LEU A 87 14.25 -24.31 15.65
N GLU A 88 15.27 -25.01 15.14
CA GLU A 88 16.11 -24.54 14.05
C GLU A 88 15.26 -24.24 12.79
N LEU A 89 14.35 -25.16 12.44
CA LEU A 89 13.46 -25.00 11.31
C LEU A 89 12.54 -23.78 11.47
N LYS A 90 12.07 -23.52 12.68
CA LYS A 90 11.27 -22.33 13.00
C LYS A 90 12.07 -21.05 12.76
N ASP A 91 13.34 -20.99 13.20
CA ASP A 91 14.22 -19.84 12.99
C ASP A 91 14.54 -19.62 11.51
N ILE A 92 14.91 -20.69 10.78
CA ILE A 92 15.16 -20.63 9.33
C ILE A 92 13.91 -20.15 8.58
N ASN A 93 12.74 -20.69 8.89
CA ASN A 93 11.49 -20.24 8.25
C ASN A 93 11.19 -18.77 8.53
N HIS A 94 11.45 -18.30 9.76
CA HIS A 94 11.27 -16.89 10.10
C HIS A 94 12.21 -15.99 9.27
N LYS A 95 13.49 -16.34 9.21
CA LYS A 95 14.49 -15.61 8.41
C LYS A 95 14.13 -15.62 6.92
N LEU A 96 13.79 -16.79 6.38
CA LEU A 96 13.42 -16.95 4.97
C LEU A 96 12.18 -16.11 4.63
N ASN A 97 11.12 -16.18 5.44
CA ASN A 97 9.91 -15.41 5.21
C ASN A 97 10.17 -13.90 5.25
N ASN A 98 11.02 -13.43 6.18
CA ASN A 98 11.38 -12.02 6.25
C ASN A 98 12.11 -11.55 4.98
N GLU A 99 13.08 -12.33 4.46
CA GLU A 99 13.77 -11.99 3.21
C GLU A 99 12.81 -11.99 2.00
N LEU A 100 11.90 -12.96 1.92
CA LEU A 100 10.92 -13.07 0.84
C LEU A 100 9.95 -11.87 0.79
N LEU A 101 9.67 -11.23 1.92
CA LEU A 101 8.81 -10.04 1.99
C LEU A 101 9.41 -8.81 1.28
N PHE A 102 10.73 -8.78 1.05
CA PHE A 102 11.38 -7.68 0.33
C PHE A 102 11.46 -7.90 -1.18
N ILE A 103 11.09 -9.08 -1.69
CA ILE A 103 11.12 -9.36 -3.13
C ILE A 103 9.91 -8.69 -3.81
N PRO A 104 10.10 -7.73 -4.74
CA PRO A 104 9.01 -7.13 -5.47
C PRO A 104 8.38 -8.12 -6.44
N ASN A 105 7.13 -7.88 -6.83
CA ASN A 105 6.45 -8.72 -7.82
C ASN A 105 7.16 -8.68 -9.19
N ILE A 106 6.99 -9.74 -9.97
CA ILE A 106 7.57 -9.86 -11.31
C ILE A 106 6.76 -9.00 -12.27
N PRO A 107 7.40 -8.10 -13.05
CA PRO A 107 6.71 -7.36 -14.09
C PRO A 107 6.16 -8.29 -15.17
N HIS A 108 4.95 -8.00 -15.66
CA HIS A 108 4.42 -8.66 -16.84
C HIS A 108 5.30 -8.33 -18.06
N GLU A 109 5.37 -9.24 -19.01
CA GLU A 109 6.23 -9.11 -20.21
C GLU A 109 5.94 -7.87 -21.06
N SER A 110 4.66 -7.40 -21.07
CA SER A 110 4.24 -6.20 -21.79
C SER A 110 4.70 -4.89 -21.15
N VAL A 111 5.22 -4.93 -19.91
CA VAL A 111 5.65 -3.72 -19.21
C VAL A 111 6.90 -3.14 -19.85
N PRO A 112 6.91 -1.85 -20.21
CA PRO A 112 8.08 -1.23 -20.83
C PRO A 112 9.29 -1.28 -19.89
N LYS A 113 10.44 -1.67 -20.43
CA LYS A 113 11.71 -1.66 -19.69
C LYS A 113 12.20 -0.23 -19.53
N GLY A 114 12.53 0.17 -18.32
CA GLY A 114 13.02 1.51 -18.02
C GLY A 114 13.50 1.62 -16.58
N LYS A 115 14.26 2.66 -16.27
CA LYS A 115 14.87 2.87 -14.94
C LYS A 115 14.12 3.90 -14.09
N THR A 116 13.47 4.86 -14.73
CA THR A 116 12.86 6.02 -14.07
C THR A 116 11.50 6.33 -14.68
N GLU A 117 10.75 7.23 -14.05
CA GLU A 117 9.47 7.74 -14.55
C GLU A 117 9.54 8.40 -15.94
N ASN A 118 10.74 8.81 -16.40
CA ASN A 118 10.92 9.38 -17.75
C ASN A 118 10.78 8.30 -18.83
N ASP A 119 10.92 7.04 -18.46
CA ASP A 119 10.81 5.88 -19.35
C ASP A 119 9.38 5.32 -19.40
N ASN A 120 8.44 5.96 -18.70
CA ASN A 120 7.03 5.59 -18.75
C ASN A 120 6.41 5.90 -20.10
N VAL A 121 5.53 5.02 -20.60
CA VAL A 121 4.95 5.11 -21.93
C VAL A 121 3.53 5.67 -21.88
N LYS A 122 3.24 6.66 -22.71
CA LYS A 122 1.87 7.16 -22.91
C LYS A 122 1.10 6.16 -23.80
N ILE A 123 0.02 5.57 -23.27
CA ILE A 123 -0.82 4.61 -23.98
C ILE A 123 -1.93 5.31 -24.75
N ARG A 124 -2.68 6.22 -24.08
CA ARG A 124 -3.78 6.98 -24.70
C ARG A 124 -4.00 8.32 -23.99
N GLU A 125 -4.77 9.17 -24.63
CA GLU A 125 -5.12 10.51 -24.15
C GLU A 125 -6.59 10.79 -24.50
N TRP A 126 -7.29 11.49 -23.62
CA TRP A 126 -8.68 11.84 -23.81
C TRP A 126 -8.96 13.31 -23.51
N GLY A 127 -9.89 13.88 -24.29
CA GLY A 127 -10.33 15.26 -24.15
C GLY A 127 -9.35 16.28 -24.73
N VAL A 128 -9.76 17.54 -24.73
CA VAL A 128 -8.95 18.65 -25.23
C VAL A 128 -8.31 19.36 -24.04
N LYS A 129 -7.00 19.55 -24.10
CA LYS A 129 -6.29 20.32 -23.07
C LYS A 129 -6.79 21.76 -23.09
N PRO A 130 -7.31 22.29 -21.96
CA PRO A 130 -7.80 23.66 -21.90
C PRO A 130 -6.66 24.66 -22.21
N ASN A 131 -6.96 25.59 -23.12
CA ASN A 131 -6.11 26.74 -23.39
C ASN A 131 -6.83 27.99 -22.87
N PHE A 132 -6.22 28.67 -21.91
CA PHE A 132 -6.80 29.86 -21.29
C PHE A 132 -6.15 31.13 -21.86
N SER A 133 -6.95 32.13 -22.18
CA SER A 133 -6.51 33.44 -22.60
C SER A 133 -6.00 34.34 -21.45
N PHE A 134 -6.06 33.84 -20.22
CA PHE A 134 -5.66 34.52 -19.00
C PHE A 134 -4.60 33.70 -18.22
N PRO A 135 -3.80 34.35 -17.34
CA PRO A 135 -2.80 33.66 -16.54
C PRO A 135 -3.44 32.62 -15.57
N ASN A 136 -3.00 31.38 -15.67
CA ASN A 136 -3.45 30.32 -14.79
C ASN A 136 -3.03 30.61 -13.34
N ARG A 137 -3.94 30.34 -12.41
CA ARG A 137 -3.68 30.38 -10.96
C ARG A 137 -3.64 28.98 -10.39
N ASP A 138 -2.78 28.78 -9.37
CA ASP A 138 -2.68 27.51 -8.69
C ASP A 138 -3.90 27.26 -7.78
N HIS A 139 -4.04 26.00 -7.35
CA HIS A 139 -5.16 25.58 -6.51
C HIS A 139 -5.17 26.25 -5.12
N VAL A 140 -4.01 26.68 -4.61
CA VAL A 140 -3.92 27.38 -3.32
C VAL A 140 -4.55 28.75 -3.45
N PHE A 141 -4.13 29.53 -4.47
CA PHE A 141 -4.72 30.84 -4.74
C PHE A 141 -6.24 30.75 -4.96
N LEU A 142 -6.70 29.78 -5.76
CA LEU A 142 -8.12 29.60 -6.03
C LEU A 142 -8.88 29.21 -4.76
N SER A 143 -8.33 28.33 -3.94
CA SER A 143 -8.93 27.91 -2.68
C SER A 143 -9.06 29.06 -1.68
N GLU A 144 -8.05 29.90 -1.56
CA GLU A 144 -8.08 31.08 -0.70
C GLU A 144 -9.08 32.12 -1.24
N LYS A 145 -9.00 32.45 -2.53
CA LYS A 145 -9.90 33.43 -3.17
C LYS A 145 -11.37 33.09 -3.04
N HIS A 146 -11.72 31.81 -3.14
CA HIS A 146 -13.11 31.34 -3.10
C HIS A 146 -13.54 30.79 -1.74
N GLY A 147 -12.69 30.84 -0.72
CA GLY A 147 -12.99 30.34 0.63
C GLY A 147 -13.33 28.84 0.65
N LEU A 148 -12.57 28.02 -0.10
CA LEU A 148 -12.83 26.59 -0.23
C LEU A 148 -12.04 25.77 0.79
N ILE A 149 -10.80 26.17 1.10
CA ILE A 149 -9.90 25.46 2.00
C ILE A 149 -9.16 26.48 2.88
N ASP A 150 -9.16 26.23 4.18
CA ASP A 150 -8.40 27.01 5.16
C ASP A 150 -7.15 26.25 5.59
N PHE A 151 -6.05 26.44 4.89
CA PHE A 151 -4.80 25.77 5.20
C PHE A 151 -4.21 26.19 6.56
N LYS A 152 -4.40 27.46 6.99
CA LYS A 152 -3.88 27.97 8.26
C LYS A 152 -4.57 27.32 9.44
N ARG A 153 -5.92 27.27 9.43
CA ARG A 153 -6.67 26.60 10.49
C ARG A 153 -6.50 25.09 10.46
N GLY A 154 -6.37 24.48 9.28
CA GLY A 154 -6.01 23.08 9.14
C GLY A 154 -4.67 22.76 9.82
N ALA A 155 -3.64 23.54 9.54
CA ALA A 155 -2.34 23.41 10.18
C ALA A 155 -2.36 23.66 11.70
N LYS A 156 -3.21 24.59 12.19
CA LYS A 156 -3.41 24.81 13.63
C LYS A 156 -4.02 23.58 14.34
N ILE A 157 -4.87 22.83 13.65
CA ILE A 157 -5.57 21.66 14.22
C ILE A 157 -4.66 20.43 14.27
N SER A 158 -3.90 20.17 13.19
CA SER A 158 -3.20 18.87 13.02
C SER A 158 -1.78 18.98 12.45
N GLY A 159 -1.29 20.21 12.25
CA GLY A 159 0.00 20.42 11.60
C GLY A 159 -0.13 20.63 10.07
N SER A 160 1.00 20.82 9.42
CA SER A 160 1.06 21.00 7.97
C SER A 160 0.63 19.72 7.23
N GLY A 161 0.07 19.85 6.01
CA GLY A 161 -0.41 18.69 5.25
C GLY A 161 -1.81 18.18 5.66
N TYR A 162 -2.53 18.91 6.51
CA TYR A 162 -3.93 18.65 6.88
C TYR A 162 -4.83 19.83 6.49
N PRO A 163 -5.44 19.83 5.29
CA PRO A 163 -6.30 20.89 4.83
C PRO A 163 -7.64 20.90 5.57
N LEU A 164 -8.15 22.09 5.88
CA LEU A 164 -9.51 22.29 6.40
C LEU A 164 -10.42 22.74 5.26
N TYR A 165 -11.22 21.82 4.72
CA TYR A 165 -12.25 22.15 3.74
C TYR A 165 -13.41 22.88 4.42
N ILE A 166 -13.88 23.97 3.81
CA ILE A 166 -14.94 24.81 4.37
C ILE A 166 -15.99 25.13 3.30
N ASN A 167 -17.19 25.46 3.73
CA ASN A 167 -18.27 25.97 2.86
C ASN A 167 -18.47 25.16 1.57
N ARG A 168 -18.34 25.83 0.40
CA ARG A 168 -18.47 25.21 -0.93
C ARG A 168 -17.37 24.16 -1.19
N GLY A 169 -16.18 24.31 -0.61
CA GLY A 169 -15.11 23.32 -0.69
C GLY A 169 -15.50 22.00 -0.04
N ALA A 170 -16.08 22.04 1.17
CA ALA A 170 -16.58 20.85 1.85
C ALA A 170 -17.75 20.19 1.10
N ARG A 171 -18.65 21.01 0.49
CA ARG A 171 -19.75 20.48 -0.35
C ARG A 171 -19.22 19.79 -1.60
N LEU A 172 -18.27 20.41 -2.31
CA LEU A 172 -17.67 19.86 -3.52
C LEU A 172 -17.03 18.50 -3.26
N GLU A 173 -16.28 18.44 -2.20
CA GLU A 173 -15.60 17.24 -1.76
C GLU A 173 -16.59 16.09 -1.53
N ARG A 174 -17.63 16.32 -0.71
CA ARG A 174 -18.68 15.33 -0.46
C ARG A 174 -19.44 14.95 -1.76
N ALA A 175 -19.71 15.93 -2.63
CA ALA A 175 -20.37 15.68 -3.90
C ALA A 175 -19.54 14.76 -4.81
N LEU A 176 -18.22 14.95 -4.86
CA LEU A 176 -17.32 14.09 -5.64
C LEU A 176 -17.30 12.65 -5.12
N ILE A 177 -17.31 12.46 -3.79
CA ILE A 177 -17.36 11.09 -3.25
C ILE A 177 -18.70 10.42 -3.62
N ASN A 178 -19.82 11.08 -3.30
CA ASN A 178 -21.13 10.51 -3.59
C ASN A 178 -21.24 10.17 -5.08
N TYR A 179 -20.84 11.10 -5.95
CA TYR A 179 -20.83 10.87 -7.38
C TYR A 179 -20.01 9.64 -7.79
N MET A 180 -18.79 9.49 -7.28
CA MET A 180 -17.95 8.34 -7.62
C MET A 180 -18.49 7.04 -7.05
N MET A 181 -19.00 7.04 -5.82
CA MET A 181 -19.59 5.85 -5.21
C MET A 181 -20.86 5.43 -5.96
N ASP A 182 -21.79 6.35 -6.21
CA ASP A 182 -23.03 6.09 -6.95
C ASP A 182 -22.73 5.62 -8.38
N HIS A 183 -21.75 6.26 -9.05
CA HIS A 183 -21.31 5.88 -10.39
C HIS A 183 -20.82 4.42 -10.42
N HIS A 184 -19.96 4.02 -9.52
CA HIS A 184 -19.39 2.66 -9.52
C HIS A 184 -20.43 1.62 -9.07
N SER A 185 -21.27 1.93 -8.08
CA SER A 185 -22.35 1.04 -7.65
C SER A 185 -23.36 0.78 -8.78
N ASN A 186 -23.72 1.80 -9.54
CA ASN A 186 -24.59 1.68 -10.73
C ASN A 186 -23.92 0.90 -11.89
N ASN A 187 -22.60 0.75 -11.87
CA ASN A 187 -21.82 -0.01 -12.85
C ASN A 187 -21.33 -1.38 -12.33
N GLY A 188 -22.03 -1.96 -11.36
CA GLY A 188 -21.86 -3.34 -10.92
C GLY A 188 -20.82 -3.56 -9.83
N PHE A 189 -20.29 -2.51 -9.20
CA PHE A 189 -19.45 -2.65 -8.03
C PHE A 189 -20.32 -2.72 -6.77
N ASN A 190 -20.03 -3.68 -5.90
CA ASN A 190 -20.63 -3.72 -4.57
C ASN A 190 -19.99 -2.66 -3.68
N GLU A 191 -20.80 -1.77 -3.13
CA GLU A 191 -20.32 -0.75 -2.19
C GLU A 191 -19.97 -1.38 -0.86
N VAL A 192 -18.80 -1.04 -0.32
CA VAL A 192 -18.37 -1.44 1.02
C VAL A 192 -17.80 -0.24 1.77
N PHE A 193 -18.09 -0.17 3.07
CA PHE A 193 -17.55 0.84 3.97
C PHE A 193 -16.63 0.18 5.00
N PRO A 194 -15.32 0.07 4.71
CA PRO A 194 -14.40 -0.70 5.52
C PRO A 194 -13.93 0.07 6.77
N PRO A 195 -13.40 -0.63 7.79
CA PRO A 195 -12.72 0.01 8.91
C PRO A 195 -11.46 0.74 8.44
N PHE A 196 -11.14 1.90 9.06
CA PHE A 196 -9.94 2.70 8.73
C PHE A 196 -8.74 2.35 9.62
N LEU A 197 -8.95 1.52 10.63
CA LEU A 197 -7.91 0.92 11.44
C LEU A 197 -7.86 -0.57 11.15
N VAL A 198 -6.66 -1.09 10.91
CA VAL A 198 -6.43 -2.48 10.53
C VAL A 198 -5.29 -3.08 11.33
N ASN A 199 -5.30 -4.39 11.53
CA ASN A 199 -4.21 -5.13 12.17
C ASN A 199 -3.00 -5.33 11.23
N GLU A 200 -1.87 -5.74 11.81
CA GLU A 200 -0.62 -5.98 11.08
C GLU A 200 -0.79 -6.97 9.92
N ALA A 201 -1.55 -8.05 10.12
CA ALA A 201 -1.77 -9.06 9.09
C ALA A 201 -2.38 -8.45 7.81
N SER A 202 -3.30 -7.48 7.95
CA SER A 202 -3.93 -6.83 6.81
C SER A 202 -2.97 -5.95 6.00
N VAL A 203 -2.04 -5.26 6.67
CA VAL A 203 -1.02 -4.45 6.00
C VAL A 203 0.10 -5.31 5.39
N LEU A 204 0.41 -6.45 6.02
CA LEU A 204 1.40 -7.39 5.52
C LEU A 204 0.94 -8.07 4.24
N THR A 205 -0.30 -8.56 4.20
CA THR A 205 -0.86 -9.29 3.05
C THR A 205 -1.02 -8.43 1.81
N THR A 206 -1.16 -7.11 1.96
CA THR A 206 -1.21 -6.16 0.84
C THR A 206 0.17 -5.59 0.45
N GLY A 207 1.26 -6.09 1.04
CA GLY A 207 2.63 -5.68 0.73
C GLY A 207 3.00 -4.25 1.18
N GLN A 208 2.25 -3.69 2.13
CA GLN A 208 2.60 -2.40 2.74
C GLN A 208 3.76 -2.57 3.73
N LEU A 209 3.74 -3.64 4.53
CA LEU A 209 4.85 -4.04 5.38
C LEU A 209 5.72 -5.08 4.68
N PRO A 210 7.01 -5.12 5.00
CA PRO A 210 7.77 -4.20 5.88
C PRO A 210 8.19 -2.90 5.20
N LYS A 211 8.08 -2.79 3.88
CA LYS A 211 8.71 -1.77 3.05
C LYS A 211 8.27 -0.33 3.37
N PHE A 212 6.99 -0.12 3.65
CA PHE A 212 6.41 1.21 3.88
C PHE A 212 6.12 1.49 5.35
N LYS A 213 6.78 0.78 6.29
CA LYS A 213 6.56 0.94 7.73
C LYS A 213 6.68 2.38 8.20
N GLU A 214 7.70 3.10 7.72
CA GLU A 214 7.96 4.50 8.08
C GLU A 214 6.91 5.49 7.55
N ASP A 215 6.19 5.12 6.48
CA ASP A 215 5.13 5.94 5.87
C ASP A 215 3.76 5.71 6.49
N MET A 216 3.63 4.79 7.45
CA MET A 216 2.36 4.42 8.06
C MET A 216 2.19 5.06 9.44
N TYR A 217 0.96 5.45 9.78
CA TYR A 217 0.57 5.79 11.15
C TYR A 217 0.24 4.52 11.91
N TYR A 218 0.99 4.27 12.99
CA TYR A 218 0.82 3.12 13.86
C TYR A 218 0.34 3.56 15.25
N ILE A 219 -0.65 2.86 15.78
CA ILE A 219 -1.25 3.08 17.11
C ILE A 219 -0.71 2.00 18.04
N ASN A 220 0.33 2.34 18.79
CA ASN A 220 1.09 1.39 19.61
C ASN A 220 0.27 0.71 20.71
N LYS A 221 -0.74 1.39 21.28
CA LYS A 221 -1.57 0.83 22.36
C LYS A 221 -2.45 -0.34 21.88
N ASP A 222 -2.94 -0.24 20.66
CA ASP A 222 -3.95 -1.16 20.13
C ASP A 222 -3.36 -2.11 19.07
N ASP A 223 -2.07 -1.98 18.75
CA ASP A 223 -1.37 -2.72 17.70
C ASP A 223 -2.09 -2.59 16.34
N MET A 224 -2.51 -1.37 16.01
CA MET A 224 -3.30 -1.07 14.82
C MET A 224 -2.61 -0.04 13.93
N TYR A 225 -2.87 -0.14 12.63
CA TYR A 225 -2.41 0.81 11.62
C TYR A 225 -3.58 1.62 11.06
N CYS A 226 -3.39 2.94 10.88
CA CYS A 226 -4.30 3.73 10.06
C CYS A 226 -4.05 3.38 8.58
N ILE A 227 -5.10 3.06 7.84
CA ILE A 227 -4.97 2.65 6.44
C ILE A 227 -4.39 3.76 5.56
N SER A 228 -3.45 3.40 4.69
CA SER A 228 -2.91 4.28 3.65
C SER A 228 -3.79 4.32 2.40
N THR A 229 -4.72 3.38 2.28
CA THR A 229 -5.64 3.14 1.15
C THR A 229 -6.73 2.15 1.57
N ALA A 230 -7.94 2.28 1.03
CA ALA A 230 -9.00 1.28 1.22
C ALA A 230 -8.65 -0.08 0.59
N GLU A 231 -7.67 -0.14 -0.30
CA GLU A 231 -7.13 -1.40 -0.83
C GLU A 231 -6.80 -2.38 0.31
N VAL A 232 -6.20 -1.89 1.41
CA VAL A 232 -5.79 -2.73 2.54
C VAL A 232 -6.96 -3.49 3.16
N PRO A 233 -8.00 -2.86 3.70
CA PRO A 233 -9.12 -3.61 4.28
C PRO A 233 -9.95 -4.34 3.23
N VAL A 234 -10.18 -3.78 2.04
CA VAL A 234 -11.04 -4.41 1.03
C VAL A 234 -10.42 -5.68 0.46
N THR A 235 -9.11 -5.69 0.19
CA THR A 235 -8.41 -6.90 -0.27
C THR A 235 -8.40 -8.00 0.80
N ASN A 236 -8.47 -7.61 2.09
CA ASN A 236 -8.51 -8.56 3.20
C ASN A 236 -9.92 -9.09 3.55
N ILE A 237 -10.97 -8.63 2.87
CA ILE A 237 -12.34 -9.17 3.08
C ILE A 237 -12.33 -10.70 2.91
N HIS A 238 -11.65 -11.18 1.87
CA HIS A 238 -11.58 -12.60 1.54
C HIS A 238 -10.25 -13.25 1.94
N ARG A 239 -9.52 -12.68 2.90
CA ARG A 239 -8.30 -13.33 3.41
C ARG A 239 -8.65 -14.67 4.08
N ASP A 240 -7.88 -15.71 3.76
CA ASP A 240 -8.06 -17.08 4.26
C ASP A 240 -9.36 -17.75 3.82
N GLU A 241 -10.04 -17.22 2.78
CA GLU A 241 -11.20 -17.82 2.15
C GLU A 241 -10.84 -18.48 0.81
N VAL A 242 -11.54 -19.57 0.48
CA VAL A 242 -11.51 -20.20 -0.85
C VAL A 242 -12.75 -19.73 -1.61
N LEU A 243 -12.55 -18.94 -2.64
CA LEU A 243 -13.66 -18.40 -3.44
C LEU A 243 -14.07 -19.39 -4.53
N ASN A 244 -15.38 -19.50 -4.78
CA ASN A 244 -15.88 -20.26 -5.91
C ASN A 244 -15.58 -19.50 -7.21
N VAL A 245 -15.03 -20.21 -8.20
CA VAL A 245 -14.69 -19.63 -9.52
C VAL A 245 -15.91 -19.04 -10.24
N GLU A 246 -17.09 -19.62 -10.04
CA GLU A 246 -18.34 -19.14 -10.63
C GLU A 246 -18.82 -17.79 -10.08
N SER A 247 -18.35 -17.41 -8.88
CA SER A 247 -18.65 -16.10 -8.27
C SER A 247 -17.74 -14.98 -8.77
N LEU A 248 -16.71 -15.29 -9.54
CA LEU A 248 -15.74 -14.32 -10.04
C LEU A 248 -16.18 -13.69 -11.37
N PRO A 249 -15.92 -12.41 -11.61
CA PRO A 249 -15.20 -11.48 -10.73
C PRO A 249 -16.10 -10.90 -9.61
N ILE A 250 -15.57 -10.83 -8.38
CA ILE A 250 -16.17 -10.06 -7.30
C ILE A 250 -15.59 -8.63 -7.36
N GLN A 251 -16.44 -7.61 -7.30
CA GLN A 251 -16.03 -6.21 -7.48
C GLN A 251 -16.53 -5.36 -6.33
N TYR A 252 -15.62 -4.59 -5.73
CA TYR A 252 -15.93 -3.67 -4.63
C TYR A 252 -15.53 -2.24 -4.95
N ALA A 253 -16.39 -1.30 -4.57
CA ALA A 253 -16.09 0.13 -4.48
C ALA A 253 -16.11 0.55 -3.02
N ALA A 254 -15.09 1.28 -2.57
CA ALA A 254 -14.98 1.69 -1.19
C ALA A 254 -14.48 3.13 -1.08
N TYR A 255 -15.18 3.94 -0.29
CA TYR A 255 -14.68 5.21 0.17
C TYR A 255 -13.92 5.06 1.48
N SER A 256 -12.78 5.73 1.60
CA SER A 256 -12.07 5.87 2.88
C SER A 256 -11.27 7.16 3.01
N ALA A 257 -11.06 7.62 4.24
CA ALA A 257 -9.92 8.44 4.56
C ALA A 257 -8.65 7.59 4.48
N CYS A 258 -7.58 8.16 3.93
CA CYS A 258 -6.28 7.53 3.77
C CYS A 258 -5.23 8.34 4.53
N PHE A 259 -4.33 7.66 5.25
CA PHE A 259 -3.35 8.27 6.14
C PHE A 259 -1.93 7.90 5.70
N ARG A 260 -1.06 8.90 5.46
CA ARG A 260 0.34 8.70 5.07
C ARG A 260 1.23 9.68 5.81
N ARG A 261 2.31 9.19 6.38
CA ARG A 261 3.30 10.07 7.05
C ARG A 261 4.10 10.90 6.07
N GLU A 262 4.14 10.52 4.79
CA GLU A 262 4.93 11.16 3.75
C GLU A 262 6.42 11.30 4.17
N ALA A 263 6.96 10.27 4.85
CA ALA A 263 8.34 10.24 5.29
C ALA A 263 9.28 10.40 4.08
N GLY A 264 10.36 11.15 4.23
CA GLY A 264 11.29 11.41 3.12
C GLY A 264 10.83 12.46 2.10
N SER A 265 9.73 13.17 2.33
CA SER A 265 9.25 14.24 1.44
C SER A 265 9.90 15.61 1.70
N TYR A 266 10.87 15.69 2.59
CA TYR A 266 11.58 16.94 2.89
C TYR A 266 12.19 17.58 1.64
N GLY A 267 11.87 18.87 1.39
CA GLY A 267 12.39 19.61 0.24
C GLY A 267 11.65 19.41 -1.08
N LYS A 268 10.58 18.59 -1.12
CA LYS A 268 9.69 18.49 -2.28
C LYS A 268 8.54 19.49 -2.16
N ASP A 269 7.94 19.83 -3.31
CA ASP A 269 6.81 20.78 -3.36
C ASP A 269 5.63 20.22 -2.53
N THR A 270 5.50 20.71 -1.29
CA THR A 270 4.48 20.27 -0.30
C THR A 270 3.33 21.27 -0.21
N LYS A 271 3.32 22.31 -1.07
CA LYS A 271 2.34 23.38 -1.00
C LYS A 271 0.93 22.90 -1.37
N GLY A 272 -0.04 23.25 -0.54
CA GLY A 272 -1.47 23.05 -0.80
C GLY A 272 -1.89 21.57 -0.71
N LEU A 273 -2.53 21.06 -1.79
CA LEU A 273 -3.09 19.70 -1.85
C LEU A 273 -2.17 18.64 -2.48
N LEU A 274 -0.92 18.99 -2.79
CA LEU A 274 -0.04 18.09 -3.52
C LEU A 274 0.44 16.90 -2.67
N ARG A 275 0.69 17.15 -1.36
CA ARG A 275 1.11 16.12 -0.40
C ARG A 275 0.36 16.33 0.90
N LEU A 276 -0.42 15.34 1.26
CA LEU A 276 -1.29 15.38 2.42
C LEU A 276 -1.05 14.17 3.32
N HIS A 277 -1.03 14.39 4.62
CA HIS A 277 -1.01 13.34 5.63
C HIS A 277 -2.34 12.61 5.73
N GLN A 278 -3.43 13.31 5.44
CA GLN A 278 -4.77 12.76 5.36
C GLN A 278 -5.45 13.23 4.09
N PHE A 279 -5.97 12.30 3.30
CA PHE A 279 -6.80 12.56 2.11
C PHE A 279 -7.85 11.47 1.98
N ASN A 280 -8.82 11.67 1.07
CA ASN A 280 -9.84 10.67 0.83
C ASN A 280 -9.70 10.06 -0.55
N LYS A 281 -10.16 8.82 -0.68
CA LYS A 281 -10.05 8.05 -1.91
C LYS A 281 -11.27 7.15 -2.07
N VAL A 282 -11.79 7.08 -3.28
CA VAL A 282 -12.66 5.99 -3.71
C VAL A 282 -11.76 4.94 -4.36
N GLU A 283 -11.79 3.73 -3.83
CA GLU A 283 -10.99 2.59 -4.24
C GLU A 283 -11.84 1.57 -4.97
N LEU A 284 -11.32 0.99 -6.03
CA LEU A 284 -11.95 -0.12 -6.75
C LEU A 284 -11.08 -1.35 -6.64
N VAL A 285 -11.65 -2.46 -6.21
CA VAL A 285 -10.97 -3.76 -6.08
C VAL A 285 -11.75 -4.82 -6.82
N LYS A 286 -11.05 -5.66 -7.58
CA LYS A 286 -11.62 -6.85 -8.23
C LYS A 286 -10.85 -8.09 -7.82
N PHE A 287 -11.59 -9.13 -7.42
CA PHE A 287 -11.09 -10.49 -7.30
C PHE A 287 -11.53 -11.23 -8.56
N CYS A 288 -10.60 -11.76 -9.30
CA CYS A 288 -10.86 -12.39 -10.59
C CYS A 288 -10.03 -13.65 -10.79
N ASN A 289 -10.43 -14.46 -11.78
CA ASN A 289 -9.61 -15.58 -12.23
C ASN A 289 -8.25 -15.05 -12.73
N PRO A 290 -7.12 -15.65 -12.35
CA PRO A 290 -5.77 -15.25 -12.81
C PRO A 290 -5.65 -15.08 -14.32
N ASP A 291 -6.29 -15.97 -15.11
CA ASP A 291 -6.24 -15.95 -16.58
C ASP A 291 -6.84 -14.67 -17.18
N ASN A 292 -7.76 -14.03 -16.48
CA ASN A 292 -8.45 -12.81 -16.91
C ASN A 292 -7.98 -11.55 -16.18
N SER A 293 -6.90 -11.63 -15.40
CA SER A 293 -6.47 -10.53 -14.50
C SER A 293 -6.14 -9.23 -15.24
N TYR A 294 -5.48 -9.31 -16.40
CA TYR A 294 -5.13 -8.12 -17.18
C TYR A 294 -6.33 -7.49 -17.91
N GLN A 295 -7.31 -8.30 -18.32
CA GLN A 295 -8.59 -7.79 -18.84
C GLN A 295 -9.37 -7.06 -17.73
N ASN A 296 -9.35 -7.60 -16.52
CA ASN A 296 -9.97 -6.96 -15.36
C ASN A 296 -9.23 -5.68 -14.96
N LEU A 297 -7.89 -5.62 -15.09
CA LEU A 297 -7.14 -4.40 -14.88
C LEU A 297 -7.55 -3.31 -15.88
N GLU A 298 -7.71 -3.63 -17.17
CA GLU A 298 -8.18 -2.69 -18.17
C GLU A 298 -9.62 -2.22 -17.87
N SER A 299 -10.50 -3.11 -17.43
CA SER A 299 -11.87 -2.73 -17.06
C SER A 299 -11.91 -1.81 -15.82
N LEU A 300 -11.00 -2.01 -14.84
CA LEU A 300 -10.84 -1.08 -13.71
C LEU A 300 -10.37 0.30 -14.18
N LEU A 301 -9.42 0.32 -15.12
CA LEU A 301 -8.93 1.56 -15.71
C LEU A 301 -10.05 2.31 -16.42
N ILE A 302 -10.84 1.64 -17.25
CA ILE A 302 -12.01 2.22 -17.96
C ILE A 302 -12.99 2.80 -16.95
N SER A 303 -13.26 2.11 -15.84
CA SER A 303 -14.15 2.62 -14.78
C SER A 303 -13.61 3.92 -14.17
N ALA A 304 -12.29 4.01 -13.95
CA ALA A 304 -11.66 5.23 -13.45
C ALA A 304 -11.62 6.37 -14.48
N GLU A 305 -11.39 6.04 -15.77
CA GLU A 305 -11.43 7.01 -16.88
C GLU A 305 -12.82 7.63 -17.04
N LYS A 306 -13.88 6.83 -16.86
CA LYS A 306 -15.25 7.30 -17.00
C LYS A 306 -15.57 8.44 -16.03
N VAL A 307 -15.09 8.38 -14.80
CA VAL A 307 -15.19 9.49 -13.83
C VAL A 307 -14.59 10.79 -14.38
N LEU A 308 -13.42 10.70 -15.02
CA LEU A 308 -12.75 11.86 -15.60
C LEU A 308 -13.50 12.40 -16.82
N GLN A 309 -14.02 11.50 -17.65
CA GLN A 309 -14.80 11.84 -18.84
C GLN A 309 -16.10 12.55 -18.47
N ASP A 310 -16.83 12.03 -17.49
CA ASP A 310 -18.10 12.63 -17.02
C ASP A 310 -17.88 14.02 -16.39
N LEU A 311 -16.71 14.23 -15.77
CA LEU A 311 -16.29 15.54 -15.28
C LEU A 311 -15.66 16.43 -16.38
N ASN A 312 -15.63 15.96 -17.63
CA ASN A 312 -15.01 16.62 -18.78
C ASN A 312 -13.57 17.08 -18.52
N LEU A 313 -12.77 16.22 -17.90
CA LEU A 313 -11.39 16.50 -17.54
C LEU A 313 -10.43 15.82 -18.50
N HIS A 314 -9.63 16.62 -19.21
CA HIS A 314 -8.54 16.10 -20.04
C HIS A 314 -7.51 15.31 -19.22
N TYR A 315 -7.14 14.11 -19.68
CA TYR A 315 -6.16 13.25 -19.06
C TYR A 315 -5.38 12.42 -20.09
N ARG A 316 -4.32 11.78 -19.67
CA ARG A 316 -3.57 10.78 -20.42
C ARG A 316 -3.33 9.55 -19.57
N ILE A 317 -3.35 8.38 -20.19
CA ILE A 317 -2.98 7.12 -19.56
C ILE A 317 -1.50 6.85 -19.83
N ILE A 318 -0.80 6.53 -18.75
CA ILE A 318 0.63 6.19 -18.78
C ILE A 318 0.81 4.81 -18.19
N GLU A 319 1.49 3.93 -18.92
CA GLU A 319 1.99 2.66 -18.42
C GLU A 319 3.35 2.90 -17.76
N LEU A 320 3.50 2.43 -16.53
CA LEU A 320 4.73 2.56 -15.78
C LEU A 320 5.75 1.54 -16.24
N CYS A 321 6.99 1.99 -16.44
CA CYS A 321 8.11 1.12 -16.76
C CYS A 321 8.56 0.27 -15.56
N THR A 322 9.37 -0.75 -15.79
CA THR A 322 9.82 -1.69 -14.77
C THR A 322 10.45 -1.04 -13.54
N GLY A 323 11.28 0.00 -13.72
CA GLY A 323 11.95 0.71 -12.61
C GLY A 323 11.04 1.64 -11.82
N ASP A 324 9.84 1.91 -12.32
CA ASP A 324 8.86 2.80 -11.74
C ASP A 324 7.59 2.09 -11.21
N LEU A 325 7.48 0.78 -11.40
CA LEU A 325 6.40 -0.02 -10.85
C LEU A 325 6.33 0.05 -9.33
N SER A 326 5.12 0.13 -8.77
CA SER A 326 4.92 -0.09 -7.34
C SER A 326 5.31 -1.51 -6.94
N PHE A 327 5.69 -1.69 -5.68
CA PHE A 327 6.34 -2.92 -5.17
C PHE A 327 5.54 -4.20 -5.46
N SER A 328 4.24 -4.21 -5.20
CA SER A 328 3.35 -5.36 -5.36
C SER A 328 2.80 -5.53 -6.78
N ALA A 329 2.96 -4.54 -7.66
CA ALA A 329 2.35 -4.56 -8.98
C ALA A 329 3.17 -5.36 -10.00
N ALA A 330 2.49 -6.20 -10.79
CA ALA A 330 3.03 -6.80 -12.00
C ALA A 330 2.88 -5.88 -13.22
N LYS A 331 1.83 -5.04 -13.25
CA LYS A 331 1.57 -4.01 -14.26
C LYS A 331 0.86 -2.83 -13.59
N CYS A 332 1.17 -1.61 -14.04
CA CYS A 332 0.54 -0.42 -13.48
C CYS A 332 0.25 0.61 -14.56
N LEU A 333 -0.99 1.08 -14.58
CA LEU A 333 -1.50 2.12 -15.47
C LEU A 333 -1.95 3.30 -14.61
N VAL A 334 -1.62 4.52 -15.03
CA VAL A 334 -1.90 5.73 -14.24
C VAL A 334 -2.60 6.77 -15.13
N CYS A 335 -3.76 7.25 -14.65
CA CYS A 335 -4.41 8.41 -15.22
C CYS A 335 -3.70 9.68 -14.76
N LEU A 336 -3.02 10.36 -15.66
CA LEU A 336 -2.32 11.61 -15.34
C LEU A 336 -3.03 12.81 -15.95
N ARG A 337 -3.39 13.76 -15.09
CA ARG A 337 -3.77 15.09 -15.49
C ARG A 337 -2.51 15.99 -15.49
N LYS A 338 -2.08 16.46 -16.66
CA LYS A 338 -0.93 17.38 -16.73
C LYS A 338 -1.32 18.71 -16.09
N GLN A 339 -0.75 19.02 -14.92
CA GLN A 339 -0.85 20.39 -14.40
C GLN A 339 -0.12 21.34 -15.37
N PRO A 340 -0.70 22.51 -15.69
CA PRO A 340 0.04 23.52 -16.43
C PRO A 340 1.24 23.92 -15.58
N LYS A 341 2.46 23.72 -16.09
CA LYS A 341 3.65 24.32 -15.48
C LYS A 341 3.42 25.83 -15.52
N SER A 342 3.21 26.44 -14.38
CA SER A 342 3.16 27.91 -14.25
C SER A 342 4.58 28.45 -14.44
N ARG A 343 5.01 28.55 -15.69
CA ARG A 343 6.13 29.42 -16.05
C ARG A 343 5.58 30.84 -16.23
N VAL A 344 5.26 31.49 -15.14
CA VAL A 344 5.32 32.96 -15.11
C VAL A 344 6.66 33.26 -14.41
N PRO A 345 7.64 33.85 -15.08
CA PRO A 345 8.78 34.42 -14.39
C PRO A 345 8.19 35.44 -13.42
N LEU A 346 8.44 35.26 -12.13
CA LEU A 346 8.25 36.35 -11.17
C LEU A 346 9.21 37.46 -11.60
N THR A 347 8.73 38.43 -12.36
CA THR A 347 9.39 39.72 -12.50
C THR A 347 9.44 40.29 -11.09
N LYS A 348 10.62 40.27 -10.50
CA LYS A 348 10.88 40.96 -9.23
C LYS A 348 10.39 42.39 -9.37
N PRO A 349 9.61 42.92 -8.40
CA PRO A 349 9.30 44.34 -8.41
C PRO A 349 10.62 45.08 -8.42
N ARG A 350 10.77 46.05 -9.35
CA ARG A 350 11.88 46.98 -9.35
C ARG A 350 11.95 47.65 -7.97
N GLN A 351 12.95 47.31 -7.18
CA GLN A 351 13.29 48.07 -5.99
C GLN A 351 13.69 49.48 -6.43
N ARG A 352 12.88 50.46 -6.06
CA ARG A 352 13.30 51.86 -6.07
C ARG A 352 14.47 51.99 -5.11
N SER A 353 15.56 52.52 -5.60
CA SER A 353 16.74 52.86 -4.84
C SER A 353 16.37 53.83 -3.69
N ALA A 354 16.57 53.41 -2.47
CA ALA A 354 16.65 54.29 -1.32
C ALA A 354 18.10 54.36 -0.88
N THR A 355 18.54 55.59 -0.78
CA THR A 355 19.83 56.12 -0.38
C THR A 355 20.40 55.51 0.88
N GLN A 356 21.71 55.42 0.90
CA GLN A 356 22.60 54.94 1.94
C GLN A 356 22.44 55.65 3.29
N ALA A 357 22.54 54.88 4.39
CA ALA A 357 22.98 55.38 5.70
C ALA A 357 23.85 54.28 6.38
N PRO A 358 24.76 54.63 7.33
CA PRO A 358 26.06 53.98 7.48
C PRO A 358 26.14 52.80 8.44
N ARG A 359 27.25 52.06 8.29
CA ARG A 359 27.60 50.80 8.96
C ARG A 359 27.89 50.95 10.48
N GLY A 360 27.44 49.99 11.27
CA GLY A 360 27.93 49.67 12.61
C GLY A 360 28.37 48.20 12.68
N PRO A 361 29.18 47.73 13.67
CA PRO A 361 30.17 46.67 13.47
C PRO A 361 29.69 45.23 13.76
N THR A 362 30.38 44.35 13.10
CA THR A 362 30.33 42.88 13.09
C THR A 362 30.47 42.18 14.42
N ARG A 363 29.65 41.12 14.66
CA ARG A 363 29.99 40.00 15.56
C ARG A 363 29.84 38.69 14.79
N GLY A 364 30.84 37.81 14.96
CA GLY A 364 31.05 36.60 14.20
C GLY A 364 30.09 35.44 14.51
N GLN A 365 29.91 34.58 13.52
CA GLN A 365 29.29 33.29 13.65
C GLN A 365 30.28 32.18 13.29
N PRO A 366 30.20 31.00 13.95
CA PRO A 366 30.99 29.84 13.55
C PRO A 366 30.32 29.02 12.46
N ALA A 367 31.12 28.47 11.58
CA ALA A 367 30.77 27.63 10.45
C ALA A 367 30.27 26.25 10.90
N ILE A 368 29.18 25.76 10.27
CA ILE A 368 28.75 24.37 10.34
C ILE A 368 28.68 23.77 8.93
N GLY A 369 29.21 22.56 8.86
CA GLY A 369 29.63 21.84 7.70
C GLY A 369 28.58 21.48 6.65
N LYS A 370 29.10 21.28 5.45
CA LYS A 370 28.42 20.77 4.25
C LYS A 370 27.97 19.34 4.46
N ARG A 371 26.71 19.05 4.16
CA ARG A 371 26.22 17.69 3.88
C ARG A 371 25.66 17.61 2.46
N ASN A 372 26.02 16.51 1.83
CA ASN A 372 25.83 16.13 0.45
C ASN A 372 24.36 16.13 0.00
N GLN A 373 24.14 16.65 -1.20
CA GLN A 373 22.89 16.61 -1.93
C GLN A 373 22.66 15.22 -2.53
N CYS A 374 21.46 14.66 -2.31
CA CYS A 374 20.93 13.50 -3.03
C CYS A 374 19.95 13.97 -4.13
N PRO A 375 19.83 13.26 -5.26
CA PRO A 375 19.18 13.79 -6.47
C PRO A 375 17.65 13.85 -6.38
N LYS A 376 17.09 14.82 -7.08
CA LYS A 376 15.67 15.17 -7.18
C LYS A 376 14.88 14.10 -7.93
N GLY A 377 13.97 13.40 -7.24
CA GLY A 377 12.93 12.56 -7.86
C GLY A 377 11.67 13.37 -8.16
N SER A 378 11.09 13.15 -9.31
CA SER A 378 9.98 13.90 -9.87
C SER A 378 8.62 13.56 -9.25
N GLN A 379 7.74 14.55 -9.27
CA GLN A 379 6.40 14.49 -8.68
C GLN A 379 5.38 13.83 -9.59
N ARG A 380 4.65 12.85 -9.06
CA ARG A 380 3.48 12.27 -9.68
C ARG A 380 2.22 12.83 -9.05
N ALA A 381 1.37 13.45 -9.85
CA ALA A 381 -0.01 13.69 -9.47
C ALA A 381 -0.81 12.41 -9.78
N ILE A 382 -0.90 11.49 -8.82
CA ILE A 382 -1.95 10.48 -8.80
C ILE A 382 -3.23 11.26 -8.54
N MET A 383 -4.28 10.99 -9.31
CA MET A 383 -5.57 11.61 -9.09
C MET A 383 -6.06 11.22 -7.69
N ARG A 384 -5.94 12.14 -6.75
CA ARG A 384 -6.38 11.98 -5.38
C ARG A 384 -7.58 12.90 -5.19
N THR A 385 -8.73 12.30 -4.99
CA THR A 385 -9.92 13.02 -4.54
C THR A 385 -9.93 13.02 -3.03
N THR A 386 -10.10 14.17 -2.42
CA THR A 386 -9.89 14.37 -0.99
C THR A 386 -11.17 14.77 -0.25
N THR A 387 -11.62 14.06 0.78
CA THR A 387 -12.69 14.45 1.71
C THR A 387 -12.52 14.02 3.16
N ARG A 388 -13.42 14.46 4.01
CA ARG A 388 -13.35 14.41 5.48
C ARG A 388 -14.44 13.62 6.16
N SER A 389 -14.08 13.14 7.38
CA SER A 389 -14.98 12.52 8.35
C SER A 389 -15.82 13.53 9.16
N TRP A 390 -17.06 13.16 9.45
CA TRP A 390 -17.94 13.82 10.41
C TRP A 390 -17.69 13.26 11.83
N ARG A 391 -17.54 14.16 12.83
CA ARG A 391 -18.01 13.90 14.17
C ARG A 391 -19.29 14.70 14.36
N SER A 392 -20.42 14.01 14.55
CA SER A 392 -21.65 14.63 15.01
C SER A 392 -21.48 15.00 16.49
N THR A 393 -21.63 16.27 16.82
CA THR A 393 -22.04 16.71 18.15
C THR A 393 -23.41 16.11 18.44
N ALA A 394 -23.48 15.30 19.49
CA ALA A 394 -24.75 14.75 19.98
C ALA A 394 -25.66 15.90 20.45
N ALA A 395 -26.69 16.17 19.66
CA ALA A 395 -27.88 16.86 20.12
C ALA A 395 -29.01 15.84 19.99
N SER A 396 -29.51 15.45 21.16
CA SER A 396 -30.78 14.75 21.47
C SER A 396 -31.60 14.20 20.31
N LEU A 397 -31.50 12.88 20.08
CA LEU A 397 -32.51 12.11 19.36
C LEU A 397 -33.42 11.39 20.37
N PRO A 398 -34.72 11.24 20.11
CA PRO A 398 -35.66 10.59 21.00
C PRO A 398 -35.37 9.09 21.13
N ARG A 399 -35.48 8.58 22.35
CA ARG A 399 -35.29 7.16 22.69
C ARG A 399 -36.33 6.30 21.98
N TRP A 400 -35.90 5.34 21.19
CA TRP A 400 -36.73 4.25 20.69
C TRP A 400 -36.93 3.22 21.80
N PRO A 401 -38.13 2.62 21.96
CA PRO A 401 -38.39 1.60 22.96
C PRO A 401 -37.69 0.28 22.58
N PRO A 402 -37.29 -0.54 23.58
CA PRO A 402 -36.59 -1.79 23.31
C PRO A 402 -37.54 -2.84 22.73
N THR A 403 -37.27 -3.31 21.54
CA THR A 403 -37.94 -4.47 20.95
C THR A 403 -37.44 -5.74 21.67
N ARG A 404 -38.37 -6.43 22.35
CA ARG A 404 -38.14 -7.76 22.93
C ARG A 404 -37.97 -8.79 21.81
N TRP A 405 -36.77 -9.36 21.72
CA TRP A 405 -36.56 -10.59 20.95
C TRP A 405 -37.02 -11.80 21.76
N THR A 406 -38.15 -12.39 21.39
CA THR A 406 -38.58 -13.70 21.89
C THR A 406 -37.86 -14.80 21.12
N ARG A 407 -37.03 -15.58 21.81
CA ARG A 407 -36.48 -16.84 21.31
C ARG A 407 -37.62 -17.83 21.06
N ARG A 408 -37.87 -18.22 19.83
CA ARG A 408 -38.62 -19.43 19.52
C ARG A 408 -37.66 -20.62 19.54
N LYS A 409 -37.95 -21.61 20.37
CA LYS A 409 -37.32 -22.94 20.36
C LYS A 409 -37.82 -23.72 19.14
N PRO A 410 -36.96 -24.53 18.49
CA PRO A 410 -37.44 -25.47 17.47
C PRO A 410 -38.18 -26.62 18.15
N SER A 411 -39.37 -26.94 17.68
CA SER A 411 -40.12 -28.17 17.98
C SER A 411 -39.60 -29.30 17.10
N ARG A 412 -39.58 -30.47 17.69
CA ARG A 412 -39.12 -31.80 17.27
C ARG A 412 -39.25 -32.14 15.80
#